data_eed9ff7cd4d45f968d0cb1ac48d87ee3
#
_entry.id   eed9ff7cd4d45f968d0cb1ac48d87ee3
#
_cell.length_a   1.000
_cell.length_b   1.000
_cell.length_c   1.000
_cell.angle_alpha   90.00
_cell.angle_beta   90.00
_cell.angle_gamma   90.00
#
_symmetry.space_group_name_H-M   'P 1'
#
loop_
_entity.id
_entity.type
_entity.pdbx_description
1 polymer ?
#
loop_
_entity_poly.entity_id
_entity_poly.type
_entity_poly.pdbx_seq_one_letter_code
_entity_poly.pdbx_strand_id
1 'polypeptide(L)'
;FKEKLAYTPERQNASGPSKTPYNPATGYSDYFIQFAYDFTADGWPDLLVYGLPGEPAFVFVNPAGKGGDWARHNIFDVADGESPSLMDINGDGKPELLCHTSDLAKPKNAKGGKSGGQFGYAEIDWNNPLGKARFRPITPKSPANDQKIFKYTHGYGAGDVNGDGRMDILEKDGWYEQPKDTTKDSDWVFHPAKFGQGGAQMYVLDVNGDGRNDVITSLKAHGYGLS
;
A
#
# COMPACT_ATOMS: atom_id res chain seq x y z
N PHE A 1 4.96 23.61 -19.31
CA PHE A 1 4.38 23.26 -18.00
C PHE A 1 5.01 24.18 -16.97
N LYS A 2 4.18 24.90 -16.19
CA LYS A 2 4.66 25.55 -14.97
C LYS A 2 4.55 24.53 -13.86
N GLU A 3 5.68 24.26 -13.19
CA GLU A 3 5.69 23.46 -11.99
C GLU A 3 4.79 24.08 -10.93
N LYS A 4 3.86 23.28 -10.38
CA LYS A 4 3.06 23.65 -9.22
C LYS A 4 3.36 22.62 -8.13
N LEU A 5 3.89 23.07 -7.02
CA LEU A 5 4.04 22.21 -5.84
C LEU A 5 2.66 22.01 -5.20
N ALA A 6 2.20 20.78 -5.13
CA ALA A 6 0.99 20.42 -4.42
C ALA A 6 1.19 20.51 -2.90
N TYR A 7 2.42 20.27 -2.45
CA TYR A 7 2.82 20.38 -1.04
C TYR A 7 4.34 20.57 -0.95
N THR A 8 4.80 21.12 0.15
CA THR A 8 6.23 21.12 0.49
C THR A 8 6.52 19.88 1.34
N PRO A 9 7.39 18.97 0.89
CA PRO A 9 7.73 17.79 1.68
C PRO A 9 8.39 18.22 2.99
N GLU A 10 7.81 17.80 4.12
CA GLU A 10 8.43 17.92 5.42
C GLU A 10 9.03 16.59 5.82
N ARG A 11 10.31 16.58 6.18
CA ARG A 11 10.95 15.39 6.67
C ARG A 11 10.48 15.10 8.09
N GLN A 12 9.86 13.94 8.30
CA GLN A 12 9.53 13.47 9.64
C GLN A 12 10.74 12.75 10.24
N ASN A 13 11.19 13.22 11.40
CA ASN A 13 12.14 12.49 12.23
C ASN A 13 11.36 11.52 13.15
N ALA A 14 12.06 10.54 13.74
CA ALA A 14 11.50 9.61 14.73
C ALA A 14 10.84 10.28 15.95
N SER A 15 10.94 11.61 16.08
CA SER A 15 10.41 12.44 17.16
C SER A 15 9.32 13.42 16.74
N GLY A 16 8.78 13.32 15.53
CA GLY A 16 7.72 14.19 15.00
C GLY A 16 8.12 14.93 13.73
N PRO A 17 7.28 15.85 13.20
CA PRO A 17 7.58 16.57 11.97
C PRO A 17 8.89 17.34 12.11
N SER A 18 9.79 17.11 11.17
CA SER A 18 11.06 17.85 11.11
C SER A 18 10.79 19.29 10.75
N LYS A 19 11.32 20.21 11.54
CA LYS A 19 11.30 21.65 11.22
C LYS A 19 12.40 22.04 10.21
N THR A 20 13.24 21.08 9.79
CA THR A 20 14.27 21.34 8.81
C THR A 20 13.72 21.17 7.40
N PRO A 21 13.96 22.12 6.49
CA PRO A 21 13.60 21.98 5.08
C PRO A 21 14.21 20.70 4.48
N TYR A 22 13.50 20.09 3.52
CA TYR A 22 14.02 18.99 2.74
C TYR A 22 15.42 19.33 2.19
N ASN A 23 16.38 18.47 2.48
CA ASN A 23 17.72 18.57 1.89
C ASN A 23 17.86 17.51 0.79
N PRO A 24 17.85 17.89 -0.49
CA PRO A 24 17.95 16.94 -1.60
C PRO A 24 19.27 16.17 -1.63
N ALA A 25 20.31 16.64 -0.93
CA ALA A 25 21.61 15.98 -0.91
C ALA A 25 21.71 14.82 0.10
N THR A 26 20.74 14.66 1.01
CA THR A 26 20.86 13.72 2.14
C THR A 26 19.69 12.80 2.34
N GLY A 27 18.62 12.84 1.52
CA GLY A 27 17.54 12.06 1.93
C GLY A 27 16.39 11.71 1.04
N TYR A 28 15.75 10.65 1.43
CA TYR A 28 14.45 10.25 0.96
C TYR A 28 13.41 11.28 1.40
N SER A 29 12.44 11.54 0.51
CA SER A 29 11.21 12.22 0.87
C SER A 29 10.43 11.35 1.88
N ASP A 30 9.76 11.98 2.84
CA ASP A 30 8.83 11.27 3.73
C ASP A 30 7.61 10.72 2.95
N TYR A 31 7.46 11.11 1.71
CA TYR A 31 6.43 10.70 0.78
C TYR A 31 7.03 9.72 -0.23
N PHE A 32 6.78 8.45 0.00
CA PHE A 32 7.49 7.38 -0.68
C PHE A 32 6.85 7.00 -2.01
N ILE A 33 5.54 6.76 -2.03
CA ILE A 33 4.77 6.37 -3.23
C ILE A 33 3.51 7.22 -3.31
N GLN A 34 3.07 7.56 -4.51
CA GLN A 34 1.88 8.35 -4.75
C GLN A 34 0.97 7.68 -5.77
N PHE A 35 -0.34 7.83 -5.55
CA PHE A 35 -1.39 7.39 -6.45
C PHE A 35 -2.33 8.56 -6.74
N ALA A 36 -2.69 8.75 -7.99
CA ALA A 36 -3.68 9.74 -8.40
C ALA A 36 -5.04 9.07 -8.56
N TYR A 37 -6.05 9.61 -7.89
CA TYR A 37 -7.44 9.18 -8.00
C TYR A 37 -8.37 10.31 -7.56
N ASP A 38 -9.55 10.43 -8.15
CA ASP A 38 -10.56 11.41 -7.75
C ASP A 38 -11.34 10.90 -6.52
N PHE A 39 -10.79 11.15 -5.31
CA PHE A 39 -11.39 10.71 -4.05
C PHE A 39 -12.65 11.51 -3.71
N THR A 40 -12.72 12.75 -4.15
CA THR A 40 -13.82 13.67 -3.83
C THR A 40 -14.96 13.60 -4.84
N ALA A 41 -14.77 12.89 -5.95
CA ALA A 41 -15.71 12.79 -7.07
C ALA A 41 -16.09 14.16 -7.67
N ASP A 42 -15.13 15.10 -7.68
CA ASP A 42 -15.30 16.45 -8.22
C ASP A 42 -14.77 16.61 -9.65
N GLY A 43 -14.23 15.53 -10.23
CA GLY A 43 -13.66 15.48 -11.57
C GLY A 43 -12.19 15.90 -11.63
N TRP A 44 -11.55 16.17 -10.48
CA TRP A 44 -10.13 16.50 -10.40
C TRP A 44 -9.37 15.45 -9.62
N PRO A 45 -8.30 14.85 -10.19
CA PRO A 45 -7.52 13.87 -9.45
C PRO A 45 -6.89 14.47 -8.19
N ASP A 46 -7.08 13.78 -7.08
CA ASP A 46 -6.39 13.98 -5.81
C ASP A 46 -5.13 13.14 -5.76
N LEU A 47 -4.30 13.30 -4.74
CA LEU A 47 -3.12 12.49 -4.51
C LEU A 47 -3.23 11.71 -3.20
N LEU A 48 -3.28 10.38 -3.30
CA LEU A 48 -2.98 9.54 -2.15
C LEU A 48 -1.45 9.43 -2.03
N VAL A 49 -0.93 9.85 -0.89
CA VAL A 49 0.50 9.81 -0.58
C VAL A 49 0.74 8.76 0.49
N TYR A 50 1.52 7.75 0.12
CA TYR A 50 1.98 6.68 0.99
C TYR A 50 3.33 7.09 1.57
N GLY A 51 3.40 7.20 2.89
CA GLY A 51 4.62 7.58 3.59
C GLY A 51 5.69 6.48 3.59
N LEU A 52 6.81 6.75 4.24
CA LEU A 52 7.76 5.68 4.56
C LEU A 52 7.08 4.61 5.41
N PRO A 53 7.46 3.34 5.26
CA PRO A 53 6.84 2.26 6.03
C PRO A 53 6.76 2.53 7.53
N GLY A 54 5.56 2.40 8.09
CA GLY A 54 5.24 2.74 9.48
C GLY A 54 4.74 4.16 9.69
N GLU A 55 4.63 4.96 8.63
CA GLU A 55 4.04 6.30 8.66
C GLU A 55 2.60 6.27 8.10
N PRO A 56 1.82 7.33 8.34
CA PRO A 56 0.46 7.40 7.80
C PRO A 56 0.40 7.52 6.28
N ALA A 57 -0.74 7.10 5.70
CA ALA A 57 -1.13 7.47 4.35
C ALA A 57 -2.11 8.65 4.37
N PHE A 58 -1.95 9.56 3.41
CA PHE A 58 -2.72 10.80 3.32
C PHE A 58 -3.34 10.97 1.94
N VAL A 59 -4.52 11.60 1.89
CA VAL A 59 -5.05 12.18 0.66
C VAL A 59 -4.83 13.69 0.67
N PHE A 60 -4.24 14.20 -0.39
CA PHE A 60 -4.13 15.63 -0.67
C PHE A 60 -5.20 15.99 -1.70
N VAL A 61 -6.18 16.77 -1.29
CA VAL A 61 -7.31 17.16 -2.13
C VAL A 61 -6.91 18.28 -3.10
N ASN A 62 -7.12 18.04 -4.38
CA ASN A 62 -6.87 19.00 -5.45
C ASN A 62 -7.83 20.21 -5.30
N PRO A 63 -7.35 21.45 -5.27
CA PRO A 63 -8.22 22.61 -5.18
C PRO A 63 -9.04 22.91 -6.45
N ALA A 64 -9.16 21.98 -7.37
CA ALA A 64 -10.00 22.06 -8.57
C ALA A 64 -9.77 23.34 -9.41
N GLY A 65 -8.50 23.70 -9.60
CA GLY A 65 -8.11 24.89 -10.37
C GLY A 65 -8.26 26.23 -9.65
N LYS A 66 -8.80 26.26 -8.42
CA LYS A 66 -8.97 27.50 -7.63
C LYS A 66 -7.64 28.06 -7.10
N GLY A 67 -6.56 27.26 -7.19
CA GLY A 67 -5.26 27.61 -6.61
C GLY A 67 -5.23 27.43 -5.10
N GLY A 68 -4.07 27.67 -4.49
CA GLY A 68 -3.85 27.45 -3.06
C GLY A 68 -3.24 26.10 -2.75
N ASP A 69 -3.05 25.84 -1.44
CA ASP A 69 -2.49 24.59 -0.95
C ASP A 69 -3.51 23.47 -1.01
N TRP A 70 -3.04 22.26 -1.22
CA TRP A 70 -3.87 21.07 -1.22
C TRP A 70 -4.18 20.68 0.24
N ALA A 71 -5.47 20.54 0.55
CA ALA A 71 -5.88 20.10 1.88
C ALA A 71 -5.45 18.64 2.14
N ARG A 72 -4.79 18.39 3.27
CA ARG A 72 -4.27 17.08 3.64
C ARG A 72 -5.18 16.37 4.64
N HIS A 73 -5.56 15.14 4.31
CA HIS A 73 -6.39 14.28 5.15
C HIS A 73 -5.66 12.98 5.46
N ASN A 74 -5.51 12.64 6.74
CA ASN A 74 -4.94 11.35 7.17
C ASN A 74 -6.00 10.27 7.07
N ILE A 75 -5.87 9.37 6.09
CA ILE A 75 -6.84 8.30 5.85
C ILE A 75 -6.44 6.97 6.47
N PHE A 76 -5.15 6.74 6.75
CA PHE A 76 -4.69 5.50 7.37
C PHE A 76 -3.46 5.76 8.23
N ASP A 77 -3.44 5.23 9.47
CA ASP A 77 -2.46 5.67 10.48
C ASP A 77 -1.11 4.98 10.38
N VAL A 78 -1.06 3.71 9.95
CA VAL A 78 0.18 2.94 9.81
C VAL A 78 0.15 2.14 8.54
N ALA A 79 0.80 2.65 7.53
CA ALA A 79 0.98 1.98 6.27
C ALA A 79 2.40 1.39 6.22
N ASP A 80 2.49 0.08 6.21
CA ASP A 80 3.74 -0.67 6.17
C ASP A 80 3.91 -1.36 4.81
N GLY A 81 5.15 -1.73 4.47
CA GLY A 81 5.52 -2.37 3.21
C GLY A 81 5.99 -1.38 2.15
N GLU A 82 6.75 -1.86 1.17
CA GLU A 82 7.39 -1.03 0.14
C GLU A 82 6.90 -1.35 -1.29
N SER A 83 5.80 -2.09 -1.41
CA SER A 83 5.17 -2.39 -2.71
C SER A 83 3.64 -2.14 -2.68
N PRO A 84 3.15 -1.01 -2.11
CA PRO A 84 1.73 -0.75 -2.05
C PRO A 84 1.13 -0.61 -3.45
N SER A 85 -0.17 -0.87 -3.55
CA SER A 85 -0.96 -0.65 -4.76
C SER A 85 -2.30 -0.03 -4.39
N LEU A 86 -2.85 0.79 -5.29
CA LEU A 86 -4.21 1.33 -5.18
C LEU A 86 -5.03 0.69 -6.29
N MET A 87 -5.94 -0.20 -5.94
CA MET A 87 -6.70 -1.01 -6.91
C MET A 87 -7.99 -1.54 -6.29
N ASP A 88 -8.98 -1.82 -7.14
CA ASP A 88 -10.23 -2.43 -6.73
C ASP A 88 -10.00 -3.90 -6.34
N ILE A 89 -9.88 -4.15 -5.04
CA ILE A 89 -9.62 -5.49 -4.50
C ILE A 89 -10.94 -6.24 -4.24
N ASN A 90 -11.96 -5.55 -3.76
CA ASN A 90 -13.21 -6.17 -3.34
C ASN A 90 -14.24 -6.32 -4.48
N GLY A 91 -13.97 -5.73 -5.65
CA GLY A 91 -14.81 -5.81 -6.85
C GLY A 91 -16.01 -4.85 -6.85
N ASP A 92 -15.95 -3.77 -6.06
CA ASP A 92 -17.02 -2.77 -5.98
C ASP A 92 -16.88 -1.60 -6.99
N GLY A 93 -15.81 -1.63 -7.80
CA GLY A 93 -15.49 -0.62 -8.79
C GLY A 93 -14.71 0.58 -8.25
N LYS A 94 -14.28 0.52 -6.99
CA LYS A 94 -13.51 1.57 -6.32
C LYS A 94 -12.25 1.00 -5.68
N PRO A 95 -11.14 1.76 -5.66
CA PRO A 95 -9.89 1.19 -5.19
C PRO A 95 -9.75 1.15 -3.67
N GLU A 96 -9.08 0.11 -3.18
CA GLU A 96 -8.50 -0.02 -1.86
C GLU A 96 -6.98 0.17 -1.90
N LEU A 97 -6.40 0.50 -0.75
CA LEU A 97 -4.95 0.57 -0.59
C LEU A 97 -4.41 -0.78 -0.08
N LEU A 98 -3.80 -1.56 -0.98
CA LEU A 98 -3.07 -2.78 -0.60
C LEU A 98 -1.80 -2.40 0.17
N CYS A 99 -1.67 -2.88 1.39
CA CYS A 99 -0.53 -2.58 2.25
C CYS A 99 -0.41 -3.59 3.39
N HIS A 100 0.68 -3.48 4.12
CA HIS A 100 0.81 -4.07 5.45
C HIS A 100 0.43 -3.04 6.52
N THR A 101 0.22 -3.50 7.74
CA THR A 101 0.07 -2.63 8.92
C THR A 101 0.66 -3.30 10.15
N SER A 102 0.95 -2.51 11.17
CA SER A 102 1.45 -2.99 12.47
C SER A 102 0.91 -2.14 13.60
N ASP A 103 1.08 -2.61 14.85
CA ASP A 103 0.63 -1.84 16.02
C ASP A 103 1.44 -0.55 16.22
N LEU A 104 0.75 0.58 16.17
CA LEU A 104 1.27 1.89 16.59
C LEU A 104 1.63 1.96 18.08
N ALA A 105 0.99 1.14 18.91
CA ALA A 105 1.10 1.24 20.37
C ALA A 105 2.49 0.88 20.92
N LYS A 106 3.40 0.38 20.07
CA LYS A 106 4.76 0.09 20.50
C LYS A 106 5.70 1.22 20.08
N PRO A 107 6.31 1.93 21.03
CA PRO A 107 7.26 2.98 20.72
C PRO A 107 8.36 2.44 19.80
N LYS A 108 8.73 3.22 18.78
CA LYS A 108 9.80 2.92 17.79
C LYS A 108 11.12 2.44 18.42
N ASN A 109 11.30 2.61 19.72
CA ASN A 109 12.51 2.30 20.49
C ASN A 109 12.36 1.11 21.46
N ALA A 110 11.27 0.37 21.44
CA ALA A 110 11.13 -0.82 22.25
C ALA A 110 12.09 -1.89 21.71
N LYS A 111 13.26 -2.02 22.34
CA LYS A 111 14.21 -3.10 22.06
C LYS A 111 13.46 -4.46 22.12
N GLY A 112 13.38 -5.13 20.95
CA GLY A 112 12.77 -6.47 20.85
C GLY A 112 11.24 -6.52 20.80
N GLY A 113 10.55 -5.40 20.65
CA GLY A 113 9.09 -5.37 20.47
C GLY A 113 8.71 -5.79 19.05
N LYS A 114 8.22 -7.01 18.89
CA LYS A 114 7.62 -7.46 17.63
C LYS A 114 6.30 -6.74 17.43
N SER A 115 6.10 -6.13 16.26
CA SER A 115 4.98 -5.22 15.99
C SER A 115 3.64 -5.91 15.72
N GLY A 116 3.65 -7.24 15.59
CA GLY A 116 2.46 -8.01 15.24
C GLY A 116 1.89 -7.62 13.88
N GLY A 117 2.75 -7.57 12.85
CA GLY A 117 2.36 -7.19 11.50
C GLY A 117 1.24 -8.02 10.90
N GLN A 118 0.41 -7.39 10.10
CA GLN A 118 -0.67 -8.00 9.31
C GLN A 118 -0.57 -7.55 7.86
N PHE A 119 -0.83 -8.48 6.95
CA PHE A 119 -1.01 -8.18 5.54
C PHE A 119 -2.49 -8.07 5.22
N GLY A 120 -2.85 -7.15 4.34
CA GLY A 120 -4.23 -6.90 3.95
C GLY A 120 -4.37 -5.65 3.10
N TYR A 121 -5.48 -4.99 3.24
CA TYR A 121 -5.76 -3.74 2.52
C TYR A 121 -6.55 -2.76 3.39
N ALA A 122 -6.35 -1.48 3.15
CA ALA A 122 -7.14 -0.42 3.77
C ALA A 122 -8.35 -0.12 2.87
N GLU A 123 -9.53 -0.51 3.33
CA GLU A 123 -10.81 -0.27 2.68
C GLU A 123 -11.25 1.17 2.97
N ILE A 124 -11.47 1.93 1.89
CA ILE A 124 -11.88 3.33 1.96
C ILE A 124 -13.40 3.39 2.05
N ASP A 125 -13.95 4.10 3.02
CA ASP A 125 -15.38 4.41 3.05
C ASP A 125 -15.72 5.48 2.01
N TRP A 126 -16.24 5.05 0.88
CA TRP A 126 -16.56 5.95 -0.23
C TRP A 126 -17.76 6.87 0.02
N ASN A 127 -18.46 6.76 1.15
CA ASN A 127 -19.39 7.79 1.64
C ASN A 127 -18.64 8.89 2.42
N ASN A 128 -17.42 8.62 2.88
CA ASN A 128 -16.53 9.55 3.55
C ASN A 128 -15.06 9.26 3.20
N PRO A 129 -14.63 9.42 1.95
CA PRO A 129 -13.33 8.95 1.45
C PRO A 129 -12.12 9.66 2.05
N LEU A 130 -12.33 10.80 2.69
CA LEU A 130 -11.30 11.57 3.41
C LEU A 130 -11.23 11.21 4.91
N GLY A 131 -12.10 10.32 5.36
CA GLY A 131 -12.09 9.74 6.71
C GLY A 131 -11.09 8.61 6.86
N LYS A 132 -11.13 7.93 8.01
CA LYS A 132 -10.25 6.78 8.28
C LYS A 132 -10.71 5.55 7.52
N ALA A 133 -9.82 4.99 6.73
CA ALA A 133 -10.00 3.69 6.11
C ALA A 133 -9.97 2.56 7.16
N ARG A 134 -10.74 1.52 6.92
CA ARG A 134 -10.77 0.31 7.74
C ARG A 134 -9.76 -0.69 7.20
N PHE A 135 -8.85 -1.17 8.04
CA PHE A 135 -7.96 -2.26 7.63
C PHE A 135 -8.70 -3.60 7.57
N ARG A 136 -8.57 -4.30 6.45
CA ARG A 136 -9.08 -5.66 6.22
C ARG A 136 -7.89 -6.62 6.23
N PRO A 137 -7.65 -7.36 7.32
CA PRO A 137 -6.56 -8.30 7.39
C PRO A 137 -6.85 -9.56 6.58
N ILE A 138 -5.87 -10.04 5.83
CA ILE A 138 -5.87 -11.35 5.18
C ILE A 138 -4.99 -12.35 5.90
N THR A 139 -4.12 -11.88 6.78
CA THR A 139 -3.30 -12.70 7.67
C THR A 139 -3.66 -12.44 9.12
N PRO A 140 -3.59 -13.47 9.99
CA PRO A 140 -3.79 -13.27 11.42
C PRO A 140 -2.68 -12.39 11.98
N LYS A 141 -3.02 -11.56 12.97
CA LYS A 141 -2.03 -10.82 13.74
C LYS A 141 -1.21 -11.77 14.59
N SER A 142 0.08 -11.86 14.34
CA SER A 142 0.95 -12.78 15.07
C SER A 142 2.38 -12.25 15.16
N PRO A 143 3.03 -12.38 16.33
CA PRO A 143 4.47 -12.12 16.44
C PRO A 143 5.32 -12.97 15.50
N ALA A 144 4.85 -14.15 15.10
CA ALA A 144 5.52 -15.01 14.12
C ALA A 144 5.53 -14.39 12.71
N ASN A 145 4.63 -13.45 12.42
CA ASN A 145 4.57 -12.74 11.14
C ASN A 145 5.62 -11.64 11.03
N ASP A 146 6.24 -11.21 12.13
CA ASP A 146 7.19 -10.08 12.11
C ASP A 146 8.40 -10.28 11.19
N GLN A 147 8.75 -11.53 10.86
CA GLN A 147 9.80 -11.81 9.88
C GLN A 147 9.28 -11.95 8.46
N LYS A 148 8.00 -12.27 8.28
CA LYS A 148 7.35 -12.42 6.98
C LYS A 148 6.64 -11.15 6.54
N ILE A 149 6.01 -10.46 7.50
CA ILE A 149 5.23 -9.24 7.30
C ILE A 149 5.96 -8.10 8.04
N PHE A 150 7.17 -7.86 7.58
CA PHE A 150 8.02 -6.81 8.10
C PHE A 150 7.65 -5.48 7.45
N LYS A 151 7.78 -4.37 8.16
CA LYS A 151 7.38 -3.05 7.65
C LYS A 151 8.07 -2.62 6.34
N TYR A 152 9.25 -3.15 6.04
CA TYR A 152 9.98 -2.94 4.79
C TYR A 152 9.85 -4.13 3.85
N THR A 153 8.71 -4.83 3.85
CA THR A 153 8.46 -5.95 2.96
C THR A 153 8.29 -5.48 1.53
N HIS A 154 8.95 -6.18 0.61
CA HIS A 154 8.85 -6.00 -0.83
C HIS A 154 8.16 -7.20 -1.49
N GLY A 155 7.71 -7.01 -2.73
CA GLY A 155 7.19 -8.09 -3.56
C GLY A 155 5.82 -8.57 -3.12
N TYR A 156 4.84 -7.68 -3.27
CA TYR A 156 3.44 -8.02 -3.15
C TYR A 156 2.59 -7.25 -4.17
N GLY A 157 1.39 -7.75 -4.42
CA GLY A 157 0.47 -7.19 -5.39
C GLY A 157 -0.87 -7.90 -5.36
N ALA A 158 -1.75 -7.61 -6.30
CA ALA A 158 -3.02 -8.29 -6.45
C ALA A 158 -3.39 -8.52 -7.92
N GLY A 159 -4.25 -9.51 -8.16
CA GLY A 159 -4.80 -9.86 -9.45
C GLY A 159 -5.46 -11.23 -9.42
N ASP A 160 -6.24 -11.55 -10.42
CA ASP A 160 -6.92 -12.85 -10.54
C ASP A 160 -5.90 -13.93 -10.98
N VAL A 161 -5.36 -14.67 -10.01
CA VAL A 161 -4.31 -15.69 -10.24
C VAL A 161 -4.91 -16.96 -10.82
N ASN A 162 -6.11 -17.35 -10.37
CA ASN A 162 -6.72 -18.63 -10.69
C ASN A 162 -7.77 -18.57 -11.81
N GLY A 163 -8.09 -17.36 -12.31
CA GLY A 163 -9.05 -17.15 -13.40
C GLY A 163 -10.52 -17.19 -12.97
N ASP A 164 -10.79 -16.95 -11.69
CA ASP A 164 -12.16 -17.02 -11.15
C ASP A 164 -12.90 -15.66 -11.11
N GLY A 165 -12.24 -14.61 -11.57
CA GLY A 165 -12.77 -13.24 -11.65
C GLY A 165 -12.65 -12.45 -10.35
N ARG A 166 -11.98 -12.96 -9.32
CA ARG A 166 -11.73 -12.26 -8.05
C ARG A 166 -10.26 -11.86 -7.92
N MET A 167 -10.02 -10.81 -7.17
CA MET A 167 -8.66 -10.27 -6.97
C MET A 167 -7.96 -11.00 -5.83
N ASP A 168 -7.10 -11.94 -6.17
CA ASP A 168 -6.18 -12.59 -5.23
C ASP A 168 -5.07 -11.64 -4.81
N ILE A 169 -4.47 -11.88 -3.65
CA ILE A 169 -3.35 -11.08 -3.16
C ILE A 169 -2.09 -11.94 -3.14
N LEU A 170 -1.02 -11.40 -3.77
CA LEU A 170 0.24 -12.10 -3.94
C LEU A 170 1.28 -11.58 -2.96
N GLU A 171 2.15 -12.48 -2.51
CA GLU A 171 3.43 -12.20 -1.88
C GLU A 171 4.53 -13.10 -2.50
N LYS A 172 5.79 -12.84 -2.19
CA LYS A 172 6.95 -13.58 -2.75
C LYS A 172 6.92 -15.10 -2.54
N ASP A 173 6.25 -15.59 -1.49
CA ASP A 173 6.20 -17.01 -1.11
C ASP A 173 4.90 -17.71 -1.58
N GLY A 174 3.97 -16.97 -2.19
CA GLY A 174 2.69 -17.51 -2.66
C GLY A 174 1.62 -16.45 -2.86
N TRP A 175 0.38 -16.89 -2.83
CA TRP A 175 -0.77 -16.03 -3.00
C TRP A 175 -1.93 -16.45 -2.12
N TYR A 176 -2.77 -15.50 -1.78
CA TYR A 176 -3.98 -15.67 -0.98
C TYR A 176 -5.18 -15.58 -1.89
N GLU A 177 -5.93 -16.69 -2.01
CA GLU A 177 -7.16 -16.76 -2.78
C GLU A 177 -8.25 -15.93 -2.10
N GLN A 178 -8.88 -15.04 -2.88
CA GLN A 178 -9.96 -14.22 -2.37
C GLN A 178 -11.21 -15.07 -2.07
N PRO A 179 -11.79 -14.99 -0.87
CA PRO A 179 -13.05 -15.65 -0.57
C PRO A 179 -14.20 -15.00 -1.37
N LYS A 180 -15.29 -15.74 -1.57
CA LYS A 180 -16.50 -15.20 -2.23
C LYS A 180 -17.18 -14.07 -1.43
N ASP A 181 -16.97 -14.05 -0.13
CA ASP A 181 -17.51 -13.04 0.78
C ASP A 181 -16.37 -12.28 1.46
N THR A 182 -16.04 -11.11 0.92
CA THR A 182 -15.00 -10.23 1.46
C THR A 182 -15.46 -9.36 2.63
N THR A 183 -16.74 -9.45 3.02
CA THR A 183 -17.27 -8.71 4.17
C THR A 183 -16.74 -9.23 5.51
N LYS A 184 -16.24 -10.48 5.52
CA LYS A 184 -15.59 -11.13 6.67
C LYS A 184 -14.08 -11.00 6.57
N ASP A 185 -13.46 -10.74 7.69
CA ASP A 185 -12.01 -10.76 7.79
C ASP A 185 -11.52 -12.22 7.81
N SER A 186 -10.41 -12.52 7.12
CA SER A 186 -9.56 -13.72 7.29
C SER A 186 -10.03 -15.09 6.79
N ASP A 187 -10.89 -15.18 5.80
CA ASP A 187 -11.20 -16.48 5.14
C ASP A 187 -10.33 -16.74 3.88
N TRP A 188 -9.22 -16.03 3.73
CA TRP A 188 -8.31 -16.17 2.60
C TRP A 188 -7.47 -17.44 2.72
N VAL A 189 -7.42 -18.23 1.62
CA VAL A 189 -6.66 -19.48 1.57
C VAL A 189 -5.29 -19.23 0.95
N PHE A 190 -4.23 -19.57 1.67
CA PHE A 190 -2.86 -19.40 1.17
C PHE A 190 -2.43 -20.58 0.29
N HIS A 191 -1.98 -20.27 -0.92
CA HIS A 191 -1.41 -21.19 -1.89
C HIS A 191 0.09 -20.93 -2.03
N PRO A 192 0.96 -21.89 -1.62
CA PRO A 192 2.40 -21.70 -1.72
C PRO A 192 2.88 -21.65 -3.17
N ALA A 193 3.70 -20.66 -3.49
CA ALA A 193 4.43 -20.54 -4.75
C ALA A 193 5.77 -19.81 -4.49
N LYS A 194 6.68 -19.81 -5.46
CA LYS A 194 7.96 -19.14 -5.32
C LYS A 194 8.10 -18.08 -6.40
N PHE A 195 7.84 -16.84 -6.05
CA PHE A 195 7.93 -15.70 -6.96
C PHE A 195 9.24 -14.89 -6.82
N GLY A 196 10.28 -15.47 -6.23
CA GLY A 196 11.58 -14.81 -6.03
C GLY A 196 11.80 -14.37 -4.58
N GLN A 197 12.61 -13.33 -4.38
CA GLN A 197 12.98 -12.85 -3.04
C GLN A 197 12.17 -11.63 -2.58
N GLY A 198 11.22 -11.19 -3.41
CA GLY A 198 10.47 -9.95 -3.21
C GLY A 198 11.23 -8.74 -3.77
N GLY A 199 10.74 -8.19 -4.84
CA GLY A 199 11.34 -7.04 -5.54
C GLY A 199 10.52 -5.77 -5.42
N ALA A 200 9.60 -5.56 -6.34
CA ALA A 200 8.70 -4.40 -6.39
C ALA A 200 7.24 -4.87 -6.31
N GLN A 201 6.31 -4.06 -6.78
CA GLN A 201 4.92 -4.47 -6.97
C GLN A 201 4.85 -5.70 -7.88
N MET A 202 3.92 -6.59 -7.58
CA MET A 202 3.60 -7.75 -8.40
C MET A 202 2.33 -7.50 -9.19
N TYR A 203 2.28 -8.01 -10.43
CA TYR A 203 1.13 -7.86 -11.32
C TYR A 203 0.69 -9.21 -11.83
N VAL A 204 -0.60 -9.33 -12.13
CA VAL A 204 -1.22 -10.53 -12.70
C VAL A 204 -1.93 -10.15 -13.97
N LEU A 205 -1.51 -10.69 -15.10
CA LEU A 205 -2.13 -10.50 -16.41
C LEU A 205 -1.68 -11.56 -17.39
N ASP A 206 -2.46 -11.81 -18.43
CA ASP A 206 -2.09 -12.69 -19.53
C ASP A 206 -1.08 -11.98 -20.44
N VAL A 207 0.21 -12.24 -20.24
CA VAL A 207 1.32 -11.61 -20.97
C VAL A 207 1.52 -12.24 -22.35
N ASN A 208 1.26 -13.53 -22.47
CA ASN A 208 1.56 -14.30 -23.67
C ASN A 208 0.34 -14.50 -24.59
N GLY A 209 -0.87 -14.13 -24.14
CA GLY A 209 -2.12 -14.23 -24.89
C GLY A 209 -2.72 -15.64 -24.92
N ASP A 210 -2.38 -16.51 -23.95
CA ASP A 210 -2.87 -17.90 -23.94
C ASP A 210 -4.20 -18.06 -23.17
N GLY A 211 -4.76 -16.98 -22.65
CA GLY A 211 -6.01 -16.94 -21.91
C GLY A 211 -5.87 -17.31 -20.43
N ARG A 212 -4.66 -17.42 -19.93
CA ARG A 212 -4.34 -17.61 -18.51
C ARG A 212 -3.52 -16.43 -17.99
N ASN A 213 -3.74 -16.10 -16.75
CA ASN A 213 -2.98 -15.02 -16.13
C ASN A 213 -1.58 -15.49 -15.71
N ASP A 214 -0.59 -14.67 -16.01
CA ASP A 214 0.81 -14.82 -15.60
C ASP A 214 1.10 -13.88 -14.41
N VAL A 215 2.13 -14.21 -13.62
CA VAL A 215 2.61 -13.35 -12.55
C VAL A 215 3.89 -12.65 -12.98
N ILE A 216 3.87 -11.32 -12.99
CA ILE A 216 5.05 -10.50 -13.25
C ILE A 216 5.62 -10.03 -11.92
N THR A 217 6.89 -10.30 -11.69
CA THR A 217 7.58 -9.88 -10.47
C THR A 217 9.04 -9.52 -10.76
N SER A 218 9.59 -8.57 -10.03
CA SER A 218 11.03 -8.40 -9.97
C SER A 218 11.64 -9.37 -8.94
N LEU A 219 12.75 -10.00 -9.27
CA LEU A 219 13.28 -11.13 -8.50
C LEU A 219 13.79 -10.73 -7.12
N LYS A 220 14.25 -9.48 -6.95
CA LYS A 220 14.87 -9.04 -5.71
C LYS A 220 14.84 -7.52 -5.57
N ALA A 221 14.39 -7.02 -4.41
CA ALA A 221 14.59 -5.63 -4.02
C ALA A 221 16.09 -5.32 -3.94
N HIS A 222 16.49 -4.13 -4.37
CA HIS A 222 17.88 -3.68 -4.39
C HIS A 222 18.85 -4.63 -5.18
N GLY A 223 18.30 -5.39 -6.11
CA GLY A 223 19.02 -6.32 -6.96
C GLY A 223 18.68 -6.13 -8.43
N TYR A 224 19.06 -7.12 -9.24
CA TYR A 224 18.77 -7.15 -10.67
C TYR A 224 17.89 -8.36 -11.01
N GLY A 225 17.09 -8.20 -12.03
CA GLY A 225 16.29 -9.25 -12.65
C GLY A 225 14.79 -8.97 -12.60
N LEU A 226 14.14 -9.30 -13.71
CA LEU A 226 12.70 -9.30 -13.90
C LEU A 226 12.30 -10.70 -14.33
N SER A 227 11.20 -11.21 -13.82
CA SER A 227 10.63 -12.51 -14.17
C SER A 227 9.12 -12.41 -14.38
#